data_3dff10eaad0344ad6c35e0347e54795a
#
_entry.id   3dff10eaad0344ad6c35e0347e54795a
#
_cell.length_a   1.000
_cell.length_b   1.000
_cell.length_c   1.000
_cell.angle_alpha   90.00
_cell.angle_beta   90.00
_cell.angle_gamma   90.00
#
_symmetry.space_group_name_H-M   'P 1'
#
loop_
_entity.id
_entity.type
_entity.pdbx_description
1 polymer ?
#
loop_
_entity_poly.entity_id
_entity_poly.type
_entity_poly.pdbx_seq_one_letter_code
_entity_poly.pdbx_strand_id
1 'polypeptide(L)'
;MAQEVTRRDFLTVGGTGVAGLAASLGINSVIGAPEEAHAEVATVTDFVYTCPVCGQKTADYEALKAHFEENHRDAAVPECATLTINGTEVKVQVEPQWTLRETLQRAVGLTGCAKEMCDRGGCGSCSVLIDGVPALSCTTLAIEAQGRQIETSEGIAATPKWRPLVEAYAKYDAAQCGYCTPGQFTVAKYIIETYGQPTAEQIREELSGNICRCGTYSRHVAAIQEAAAAIAEGQEHLPETDDETFVANINAATAREA
;
A
#
# COMPACT_ATOMS: atom_id res chain seq x y z
N MET A 1 2.80 42.63 23.24
CA MET A 1 1.93 42.37 22.06
C MET A 1 2.34 41.02 21.50
N ALA A 2 1.54 39.98 21.72
CA ALA A 2 1.80 38.66 21.17
C ALA A 2 1.33 38.65 19.70
N GLN A 3 2.25 38.39 18.77
CA GLN A 3 1.90 38.17 17.34
C GLN A 3 1.13 36.88 17.22
N GLU A 4 -0.09 36.94 16.72
CA GLU A 4 -0.84 35.75 16.31
C GLU A 4 -0.12 35.05 15.17
N VAL A 5 0.42 33.87 15.44
CA VAL A 5 1.06 33.01 14.43
C VAL A 5 -0.06 32.30 13.67
N THR A 6 -0.17 32.55 12.39
CA THR A 6 -1.17 31.88 11.54
C THR A 6 -0.75 30.44 11.21
N ARG A 7 -1.71 29.58 10.82
CA ARG A 7 -1.42 28.21 10.34
C ARG A 7 -0.39 28.21 9.18
N ARG A 8 -0.41 29.23 8.36
CA ARG A 8 0.52 29.39 7.22
C ARG A 8 1.94 29.66 7.70
N ASP A 9 2.08 30.50 8.74
CA ASP A 9 3.39 30.81 9.35
C ASP A 9 3.99 29.58 10.03
N PHE A 10 3.14 28.75 10.67
CA PHE A 10 3.58 27.49 11.29
C PHE A 10 4.11 26.50 10.24
N LEU A 11 3.44 26.37 9.11
CA LEU A 11 3.86 25.45 8.03
C LEU A 11 5.12 25.95 7.29
N THR A 12 5.26 27.28 7.11
CA THR A 12 6.47 27.86 6.49
C THR A 12 7.67 27.79 7.41
N VAL A 13 7.52 28.07 8.69
CA VAL A 13 8.63 28.00 9.68
C VAL A 13 9.01 26.55 9.93
N GLY A 14 8.05 25.61 9.99
CA GLY A 14 8.33 24.18 10.09
C GLY A 14 9.10 23.64 8.89
N GLY A 15 8.71 24.04 7.68
CA GLY A 15 9.37 23.63 6.44
C GLY A 15 10.80 24.15 6.31
N THR A 16 11.02 25.43 6.62
CA THR A 16 12.36 26.05 6.57
C THR A 16 13.27 25.58 7.69
N GLY A 17 12.72 25.25 8.88
CA GLY A 17 13.49 24.71 10.00
C GLY A 17 14.06 23.33 9.70
N VAL A 18 13.26 22.44 9.11
CA VAL A 18 13.72 21.09 8.71
C VAL A 18 14.72 21.15 7.58
N ALA A 19 14.51 22.00 6.57
CA ALA A 19 15.44 22.17 5.47
C ALA A 19 16.78 22.81 5.93
N GLY A 20 16.71 23.78 6.86
CA GLY A 20 17.90 24.41 7.45
C GLY A 20 18.73 23.46 8.30
N LEU A 21 18.06 22.58 9.08
CA LEU A 21 18.75 21.56 9.89
C LEU A 21 19.39 20.48 9.00
N ALA A 22 18.69 20.07 7.94
CA ALA A 22 19.22 19.11 6.97
C ALA A 22 20.46 19.61 6.27
N ALA A 23 20.51 20.91 5.91
CA ALA A 23 21.67 21.53 5.29
C ALA A 23 22.88 21.62 6.23
N SER A 24 22.66 21.91 7.52
CA SER A 24 23.71 22.01 8.53
C SER A 24 24.31 20.67 8.96
N LEU A 25 23.56 19.57 8.77
CA LEU A 25 23.97 18.20 9.14
C LEU A 25 24.49 17.40 7.93
N GLY A 26 24.64 17.99 6.76
CA GLY A 26 25.10 17.30 5.56
C GLY A 26 24.14 16.24 5.00
N ILE A 27 22.85 16.26 5.42
CA ILE A 27 21.84 15.28 5.04
C ILE A 27 21.20 15.60 3.68
N ASN A 28 21.70 16.62 2.98
CA ASN A 28 21.24 16.95 1.62
C ASN A 28 21.44 15.82 0.60
N SER A 29 22.25 14.83 0.91
CA SER A 29 22.38 13.61 0.11
C SER A 29 21.27 12.58 0.35
N VAL A 30 20.46 12.77 1.38
CA VAL A 30 19.35 11.86 1.72
C VAL A 30 18.00 12.39 1.23
N ILE A 31 17.91 13.71 0.99
CA ILE A 31 16.77 14.35 0.33
C ILE A 31 17.23 14.84 -1.06
N GLY A 32 17.99 14.01 -1.76
CA GLY A 32 18.24 14.16 -3.20
C GLY A 32 16.91 14.11 -3.92
N ALA A 33 16.79 14.97 -4.94
CA ALA A 33 15.60 15.10 -5.74
C ALA A 33 14.99 13.73 -6.09
N PRO A 34 13.66 13.60 -6.14
CA PRO A 34 12.96 12.32 -6.27
C PRO A 34 13.07 11.70 -7.67
N GLU A 35 14.13 11.97 -8.40
CA GLU A 35 14.28 11.52 -9.78
C GLU A 35 14.75 10.07 -9.92
N GLU A 36 15.18 9.42 -8.84
CA GLU A 36 15.60 8.00 -8.88
C GLU A 36 15.25 7.19 -7.63
N ALA A 37 14.34 7.65 -6.79
CA ALA A 37 13.73 6.78 -5.80
C ALA A 37 12.63 5.95 -6.49
N HIS A 38 12.95 5.21 -7.52
CA HIS A 38 12.34 3.92 -7.70
C HIS A 38 12.71 3.19 -6.41
N ALA A 39 11.76 3.16 -5.44
CA ALA A 39 11.84 2.20 -4.38
C ALA A 39 12.03 0.88 -5.13
N GLU A 40 13.24 0.34 -5.12
CA GLU A 40 13.42 -1.06 -5.36
C GLU A 40 12.33 -1.67 -4.50
N VAL A 41 11.31 -2.25 -5.14
CA VAL A 41 10.38 -3.13 -4.45
C VAL A 41 11.33 -4.05 -3.74
N ALA A 42 11.41 -3.92 -2.42
CA ALA A 42 12.37 -4.68 -1.65
C ALA A 42 12.14 -6.10 -2.11
N THR A 43 13.02 -6.55 -2.98
CA THR A 43 13.04 -7.93 -3.41
C THR A 43 13.35 -8.63 -2.11
N VAL A 44 12.32 -9.23 -1.51
CA VAL A 44 12.43 -9.94 -0.25
C VAL A 44 13.24 -11.18 -0.55
N THR A 45 14.55 -10.99 -0.74
CA THR A 45 15.49 -12.02 -1.16
C THR A 45 16.13 -12.71 0.05
N ASP A 46 16.05 -12.11 1.24
CA ASP A 46 16.70 -12.61 2.43
C ASP A 46 15.70 -13.07 3.49
N PHE A 47 14.90 -14.10 3.15
CA PHE A 47 14.09 -14.78 4.16
C PHE A 47 15.01 -15.58 5.09
N VAL A 48 14.94 -15.25 6.37
CA VAL A 48 15.55 -16.03 7.41
C VAL A 48 14.49 -16.98 7.98
N TYR A 49 14.61 -18.26 7.65
CA TYR A 49 13.77 -19.30 8.22
C TYR A 49 14.16 -19.54 9.67
N THR A 50 13.20 -19.49 10.58
CA THR A 50 13.47 -19.66 12.01
C THR A 50 12.82 -20.94 12.51
N CYS A 51 13.57 -21.81 13.16
CA CYS A 51 13.04 -23.00 13.80
C CYS A 51 12.10 -22.60 14.95
N PRO A 52 10.81 -22.96 14.93
CA PRO A 52 9.85 -22.60 15.98
C PRO A 52 10.10 -23.34 17.30
N VAL A 53 10.91 -24.41 17.29
CA VAL A 53 11.20 -25.20 18.49
C VAL A 53 12.41 -24.62 19.26
N CYS A 54 13.50 -24.28 18.56
CA CYS A 54 14.75 -23.85 19.21
C CYS A 54 15.19 -22.42 18.84
N GLY A 55 14.51 -21.75 17.91
CA GLY A 55 14.85 -20.39 17.47
C GLY A 55 16.06 -20.30 16.55
N GLN A 56 16.64 -21.43 16.12
CA GLN A 56 17.77 -21.43 15.19
C GLN A 56 17.33 -20.87 13.83
N LYS A 57 18.15 -19.97 13.28
CA LYS A 57 17.95 -19.34 11.99
C LYS A 57 18.68 -20.11 10.91
N THR A 58 18.01 -20.35 9.78
CA THR A 58 18.56 -21.03 8.60
C THR A 58 18.41 -20.16 7.36
N ALA A 59 19.29 -20.34 6.38
CA ALA A 59 19.32 -19.52 5.18
C ALA A 59 18.18 -19.86 4.21
N ASP A 60 17.75 -21.12 4.16
CA ASP A 60 16.70 -21.59 3.27
C ASP A 60 15.87 -22.69 3.93
N TYR A 61 14.78 -23.08 3.25
CA TYR A 61 13.83 -24.08 3.75
C TYR A 61 14.41 -25.49 3.80
N GLU A 62 15.30 -25.85 2.88
CA GLU A 62 15.93 -27.18 2.89
C GLU A 62 16.89 -27.32 4.08
N ALA A 63 17.61 -26.25 4.43
CA ALA A 63 18.40 -26.19 5.65
C ALA A 63 17.54 -26.27 6.92
N LEU A 64 16.32 -25.68 6.90
CA LEU A 64 15.36 -25.82 8.00
C LEU A 64 14.87 -27.28 8.12
N LYS A 65 14.53 -27.94 7.01
CA LYS A 65 14.15 -29.36 7.00
C LYS A 65 15.26 -30.26 7.57
N ALA A 66 16.48 -30.09 7.08
CA ALA A 66 17.64 -30.85 7.55
C ALA A 66 17.84 -30.64 9.06
N HIS A 67 17.70 -29.40 9.54
CA HIS A 67 17.76 -29.08 10.96
C HIS A 67 16.68 -29.82 11.76
N PHE A 68 15.44 -29.91 11.26
CA PHE A 68 14.37 -30.66 11.92
C PHE A 68 14.64 -32.16 11.96
N GLU A 69 15.10 -32.74 10.86
CA GLU A 69 15.42 -34.17 10.77
C GLU A 69 16.56 -34.56 11.73
N GLU A 70 17.50 -33.64 11.98
CA GLU A 70 18.64 -33.88 12.84
C GLU A 70 18.31 -33.63 14.33
N ASN A 71 17.61 -32.52 14.65
CA ASN A 71 17.49 -32.01 16.01
C ASN A 71 16.08 -32.13 16.63
N HIS A 72 15.04 -32.32 15.80
CA HIS A 72 13.64 -32.28 16.23
C HIS A 72 12.80 -33.38 15.57
N ARG A 73 13.28 -34.61 15.58
CA ARG A 73 12.66 -35.76 14.88
C ARG A 73 11.21 -36.03 15.26
N ASP A 74 10.80 -35.60 16.44
CA ASP A 74 9.45 -35.79 16.96
C ASP A 74 8.53 -34.59 16.64
N ALA A 75 9.04 -33.54 16.02
CA ALA A 75 8.28 -32.36 15.64
C ALA A 75 8.01 -32.34 14.13
N ALA A 76 6.80 -31.90 13.75
CA ALA A 76 6.48 -31.69 12.34
C ALA A 76 7.30 -30.54 11.75
N VAL A 77 7.84 -30.74 10.55
CA VAL A 77 8.53 -29.68 9.80
C VAL A 77 7.49 -28.58 9.51
N PRO A 78 7.81 -27.29 9.76
CA PRO A 78 6.88 -26.19 9.45
C PRO A 78 6.52 -26.18 7.98
N GLU A 79 5.25 -25.91 7.70
CA GLU A 79 4.78 -25.77 6.32
C GLU A 79 5.32 -24.49 5.68
N CYS A 80 5.57 -24.56 4.37
CA CYS A 80 5.91 -23.40 3.55
C CYS A 80 4.82 -23.17 2.50
N ALA A 81 4.40 -21.92 2.38
CA ALA A 81 3.57 -21.47 1.27
C ALA A 81 4.44 -20.84 0.19
N THR A 82 4.18 -21.17 -1.07
CA THR A 82 4.75 -20.48 -2.22
C THR A 82 3.73 -19.47 -2.72
N LEU A 83 4.05 -18.19 -2.57
CA LEU A 83 3.20 -17.07 -2.94
C LEU A 83 3.83 -16.26 -4.07
N THR A 84 3.04 -15.81 -5.05
CA THR A 84 3.50 -14.85 -6.05
C THR A 84 3.02 -13.48 -5.65
N ILE A 85 3.93 -12.62 -5.17
CA ILE A 85 3.63 -11.30 -4.64
C ILE A 85 4.31 -10.25 -5.52
N ASN A 86 3.52 -9.36 -6.10
CA ASN A 86 3.99 -8.29 -7.00
C ASN A 86 4.88 -8.84 -8.14
N GLY A 87 4.49 -10.01 -8.68
CA GLY A 87 5.23 -10.68 -9.75
C GLY A 87 6.46 -11.48 -9.31
N THR A 88 6.78 -11.49 -8.03
CA THR A 88 7.90 -12.24 -7.48
C THR A 88 7.40 -13.47 -6.72
N GLU A 89 7.93 -14.65 -7.05
CA GLU A 89 7.66 -15.86 -6.30
C GLU A 89 8.50 -15.88 -5.02
N VAL A 90 7.82 -16.04 -3.88
CA VAL A 90 8.44 -16.10 -2.56
C VAL A 90 7.99 -17.34 -1.82
N LYS A 91 8.92 -18.01 -1.19
CA LYS A 91 8.66 -19.20 -0.37
C LYS A 91 8.77 -18.81 1.09
N VAL A 92 7.65 -18.82 1.79
CA VAL A 92 7.56 -18.36 3.17
C VAL A 92 7.09 -19.46 4.10
N GLN A 93 7.71 -19.50 5.28
CA GLN A 93 7.22 -20.35 6.36
C GLN A 93 5.94 -19.77 6.91
N VAL A 94 4.88 -20.56 6.96
CA VAL A 94 3.56 -20.16 7.46
C VAL A 94 3.05 -21.16 8.47
N GLU A 95 2.29 -20.69 9.43
CA GLU A 95 1.45 -21.55 10.25
C GLU A 95 0.10 -21.75 9.54
N PRO A 96 -0.53 -22.95 9.62
CA PRO A 96 -1.75 -23.24 8.84
C PRO A 96 -2.89 -22.25 9.06
N GLN A 97 -2.97 -21.62 10.24
CA GLN A 97 -3.99 -20.64 10.59
C GLN A 97 -3.63 -19.19 10.19
N TRP A 98 -2.43 -18.94 9.67
CA TRP A 98 -2.05 -17.58 9.32
C TRP A 98 -2.87 -17.05 8.15
N THR A 99 -3.38 -15.86 8.36
CA THR A 99 -3.99 -15.09 7.28
C THR A 99 -2.93 -14.57 6.31
N LEU A 100 -3.36 -14.27 5.10
CA LEU A 100 -2.49 -13.62 4.12
C LEU A 100 -1.94 -12.29 4.67
N ARG A 101 -2.75 -11.51 5.42
CA ARG A 101 -2.30 -10.29 6.08
C ARG A 101 -1.13 -10.55 7.04
N GLU A 102 -1.26 -11.53 7.92
CA GLU A 102 -0.19 -11.88 8.86
C GLU A 102 1.07 -12.33 8.13
N THR A 103 0.91 -13.12 7.08
CA THR A 103 2.04 -13.60 6.26
C THR A 103 2.73 -12.44 5.55
N LEU A 104 1.99 -11.54 4.90
CA LEU A 104 2.55 -10.35 4.25
C LEU A 104 3.31 -9.47 5.25
N GLN A 105 2.78 -9.30 6.45
CA GLN A 105 3.40 -8.46 7.48
C GLN A 105 4.59 -9.12 8.16
N ARG A 106 4.43 -10.37 8.62
CA ARG A 106 5.41 -11.04 9.51
C ARG A 106 6.52 -11.73 8.74
N ALA A 107 6.16 -12.40 7.64
CA ALA A 107 7.11 -13.18 6.87
C ALA A 107 7.67 -12.41 5.67
N VAL A 108 6.85 -11.62 4.97
CA VAL A 108 7.27 -10.88 3.79
C VAL A 108 7.79 -9.47 4.13
N GLY A 109 7.37 -8.90 5.27
CA GLY A 109 7.80 -7.57 5.71
C GLY A 109 7.03 -6.41 5.06
N LEU A 110 5.94 -6.69 4.33
CA LEU A 110 5.09 -5.66 3.74
C LEU A 110 4.13 -5.11 4.81
N THR A 111 4.28 -3.85 5.15
CA THR A 111 3.53 -3.22 6.24
C THR A 111 2.43 -2.27 5.77
N GLY A 112 2.51 -1.78 4.54
CA GLY A 112 1.53 -0.88 3.95
C GLY A 112 0.19 -1.57 3.71
N CYS A 113 0.17 -2.62 2.88
CA CYS A 113 -1.01 -3.40 2.55
C CYS A 113 -1.52 -4.28 3.71
N ALA A 114 -0.66 -4.60 4.67
CA ALA A 114 -0.96 -5.55 5.74
C ALA A 114 -1.34 -4.88 7.07
N LYS A 115 -1.91 -3.68 7.02
CA LYS A 115 -2.30 -2.93 8.22
C LYS A 115 -3.43 -3.60 8.98
N GLU A 116 -3.19 -3.84 10.26
CA GLU A 116 -4.19 -4.37 11.17
C GLU A 116 -5.05 -3.23 11.74
N MET A 117 -6.26 -3.08 11.20
CA MET A 117 -7.23 -2.11 11.70
C MET A 117 -8.42 -2.81 12.40
N CYS A 118 -9.08 -3.74 11.73
CA CYS A 118 -10.20 -4.48 12.31
C CYS A 118 -9.95 -5.99 12.43
N ASP A 119 -9.10 -6.53 11.57
CA ASP A 119 -8.70 -7.94 11.47
C ASP A 119 -9.88 -8.95 11.41
N ARG A 120 -10.99 -8.51 10.81
CA ARG A 120 -12.23 -9.29 10.72
C ARG A 120 -13.08 -8.97 9.48
N GLY A 121 -12.45 -8.48 8.42
CA GLY A 121 -13.12 -8.23 7.14
C GLY A 121 -14.02 -6.99 7.09
N GLY A 122 -14.00 -6.11 8.11
CA GLY A 122 -14.98 -5.02 8.21
C GLY A 122 -14.53 -3.64 7.72
N CYS A 123 -13.24 -3.42 7.40
CA CYS A 123 -12.74 -2.06 7.17
C CYS A 123 -12.03 -1.81 5.83
N GLY A 124 -11.64 -2.85 5.12
CA GLY A 124 -10.96 -2.74 3.82
C GLY A 124 -9.50 -2.26 3.83
N SER A 125 -8.92 -1.91 5.00
CA SER A 125 -7.53 -1.39 5.06
C SER A 125 -6.47 -2.41 4.63
N CYS A 126 -6.79 -3.69 4.67
CA CYS A 126 -5.91 -4.79 4.27
C CYS A 126 -6.23 -5.33 2.87
N SER A 127 -6.93 -4.57 2.03
CA SER A 127 -7.26 -4.99 0.67
C SER A 127 -6.00 -5.19 -0.16
N VAL A 128 -5.94 -6.32 -0.84
CA VAL A 128 -4.95 -6.70 -1.87
C VAL A 128 -5.71 -7.15 -3.11
N LEU A 129 -5.05 -7.22 -4.26
CA LEU A 129 -5.66 -7.89 -5.41
C LEU A 129 -5.15 -9.33 -5.47
N ILE A 130 -6.06 -10.27 -5.60
CA ILE A 130 -5.74 -11.67 -5.84
C ILE A 130 -6.30 -12.03 -7.21
N ASP A 131 -5.43 -12.35 -8.16
CA ASP A 131 -5.76 -12.55 -9.57
C ASP A 131 -6.53 -11.35 -10.17
N GLY A 132 -6.13 -10.13 -9.78
CA GLY A 132 -6.73 -8.87 -10.24
C GLY A 132 -8.04 -8.48 -9.55
N VAL A 133 -8.55 -9.26 -8.59
CA VAL A 133 -9.81 -8.98 -7.88
C VAL A 133 -9.52 -8.58 -6.43
N PRO A 134 -10.17 -7.51 -5.91
CA PRO A 134 -10.02 -7.09 -4.51
C PRO A 134 -10.39 -8.20 -3.53
N ALA A 135 -9.51 -8.47 -2.59
CA ALA A 135 -9.71 -9.42 -1.51
C ALA A 135 -9.20 -8.86 -0.18
N LEU A 136 -9.81 -9.28 0.91
CA LEU A 136 -9.40 -8.86 2.25
C LEU A 136 -8.37 -9.84 2.81
N SER A 137 -7.12 -9.44 2.85
CA SER A 137 -6.03 -10.33 3.29
C SER A 137 -6.16 -10.80 4.75
N CYS A 138 -6.93 -10.11 5.59
CA CYS A 138 -7.19 -10.54 6.98
C CYS A 138 -8.20 -11.70 7.10
N THR A 139 -8.94 -12.02 6.03
CA THR A 139 -9.92 -13.12 6.01
C THR A 139 -9.57 -14.20 4.99
N THR A 140 -8.47 -14.05 4.28
CA THR A 140 -7.91 -15.03 3.34
C THR A 140 -6.78 -15.78 4.02
N LEU A 141 -6.78 -17.11 4.01
CA LEU A 141 -5.65 -17.89 4.52
C LEU A 141 -4.46 -17.81 3.56
N ALA A 142 -3.24 -17.77 4.11
CA ALA A 142 -2.02 -17.75 3.29
C ALA A 142 -1.93 -18.96 2.36
N ILE A 143 -2.34 -20.13 2.86
CA ILE A 143 -2.33 -21.39 2.09
C ILE A 143 -3.32 -21.38 0.92
N GLU A 144 -4.44 -20.64 1.02
CA GLU A 144 -5.42 -20.48 -0.06
C GLU A 144 -4.92 -19.56 -1.18
N ALA A 145 -3.96 -18.70 -0.88
CA ALA A 145 -3.38 -17.76 -1.83
C ALA A 145 -2.22 -18.38 -2.64
N GLN A 146 -1.86 -19.63 -2.38
CA GLN A 146 -0.81 -20.33 -3.14
C GLN A 146 -1.18 -20.48 -4.61
N GLY A 147 -0.21 -20.24 -5.50
CA GLY A 147 -0.39 -20.33 -6.96
C GLY A 147 -1.21 -19.19 -7.57
N ARG A 148 -1.62 -18.20 -6.76
CA ARG A 148 -2.37 -17.01 -7.22
C ARG A 148 -1.46 -15.78 -7.28
N GLN A 149 -1.81 -14.84 -8.13
CA GLN A 149 -1.10 -13.56 -8.26
C GLN A 149 -1.62 -12.57 -7.21
N ILE A 150 -0.73 -12.15 -6.32
CA ILE A 150 -1.06 -11.21 -5.25
C ILE A 150 -0.41 -9.86 -5.59
N GLU A 151 -1.23 -8.82 -5.75
CA GLU A 151 -0.73 -7.46 -5.90
C GLU A 151 -1.05 -6.66 -4.64
N THR A 152 -0.07 -5.92 -4.16
CA THR A 152 -0.18 -5.07 -2.97
C THR A 152 -0.05 -3.60 -3.34
N SER A 153 -0.49 -2.72 -2.45
CA SER A 153 -0.35 -1.27 -2.64
C SER A 153 1.08 -0.84 -2.94
N GLU A 154 2.07 -1.52 -2.34
CA GLU A 154 3.49 -1.23 -2.54
C GLU A 154 3.93 -1.58 -3.97
N GLY A 155 3.53 -2.75 -4.48
CA GLY A 155 3.83 -3.16 -5.86
C GLY A 155 3.13 -2.29 -6.90
N ILE A 156 1.87 -1.93 -6.62
CA ILE A 156 1.10 -1.01 -7.49
C ILE A 156 1.80 0.35 -7.55
N ALA A 157 2.16 0.93 -6.39
CA ALA A 157 2.81 2.24 -6.31
C ALA A 157 4.20 2.27 -6.97
N ALA A 158 4.92 1.15 -6.97
CA ALA A 158 6.22 1.01 -7.62
C ALA A 158 6.12 0.85 -9.14
N THR A 159 4.94 0.54 -9.68
CA THR A 159 4.74 0.33 -11.12
C THR A 159 4.54 1.68 -11.83
N PRO A 160 5.35 2.06 -12.83
CA PRO A 160 5.30 3.38 -13.48
C PRO A 160 3.91 3.74 -14.03
N LYS A 161 3.17 2.78 -14.58
CA LYS A 161 1.80 2.97 -15.07
C LYS A 161 0.86 3.61 -14.02
N TRP A 162 1.08 3.35 -12.73
CA TRP A 162 0.23 3.81 -11.64
C TRP A 162 0.74 5.08 -10.95
N ARG A 163 1.80 5.69 -11.48
CA ARG A 163 2.34 6.95 -10.96
C ARG A 163 1.29 8.07 -10.90
N PRO A 164 0.45 8.28 -11.93
CA PRO A 164 -0.60 9.30 -11.86
C PRO A 164 -1.57 9.09 -10.68
N LEU A 165 -1.86 7.83 -10.31
CA LEU A 165 -2.69 7.54 -9.14
C LEU A 165 -2.01 7.94 -7.82
N VAL A 166 -0.71 7.68 -7.69
CA VAL A 166 0.08 8.09 -6.51
C VAL A 166 0.08 9.62 -6.39
N GLU A 167 0.34 10.31 -7.50
CA GLU A 167 0.37 11.78 -7.55
C GLU A 167 -1.01 12.39 -7.26
N ALA A 168 -2.10 11.78 -7.77
CA ALA A 168 -3.45 12.22 -7.49
C ALA A 168 -3.80 12.11 -6.00
N TYR A 169 -3.41 11.01 -5.35
CA TYR A 169 -3.62 10.85 -3.90
C TYR A 169 -2.88 11.92 -3.09
N ALA A 170 -1.68 12.29 -3.52
CA ALA A 170 -0.93 13.38 -2.90
C ALA A 170 -1.57 14.75 -3.18
N LYS A 171 -1.92 15.03 -4.43
CA LYS A 171 -2.53 16.29 -4.89
C LYS A 171 -3.84 16.60 -4.17
N TYR A 172 -4.73 15.62 -4.07
CA TYR A 172 -6.05 15.79 -3.43
C TYR A 172 -6.01 15.62 -1.91
N ASP A 173 -4.83 15.43 -1.30
CA ASP A 173 -4.69 15.14 0.12
C ASP A 173 -5.65 14.01 0.55
N ALA A 174 -5.74 12.97 -0.28
CA ALA A 174 -6.60 11.82 -0.05
C ALA A 174 -6.07 10.94 1.10
N ALA A 175 -4.82 11.15 1.52
CA ALA A 175 -4.14 10.40 2.56
C ALA A 175 -3.79 11.30 3.77
N GLN A 176 -4.75 11.56 4.67
CA GLN A 176 -4.45 12.35 5.89
C GLN A 176 -3.62 11.55 6.89
N CYS A 177 -4.20 10.63 7.64
CA CYS A 177 -3.42 9.75 8.53
C CYS A 177 -2.75 8.60 7.79
N GLY A 178 -3.14 8.33 6.55
CA GLY A 178 -2.56 7.31 5.69
C GLY A 178 -2.95 5.87 6.04
N TYR A 179 -3.73 5.63 7.09
CA TYR A 179 -3.98 4.26 7.56
C TYR A 179 -4.86 3.44 6.62
N CYS A 180 -5.94 4.02 6.08
CA CYS A 180 -6.83 3.36 5.12
C CYS A 180 -6.29 3.42 3.67
N THR A 181 -5.32 4.30 3.41
CA THR A 181 -4.85 4.61 2.05
C THR A 181 -4.39 3.38 1.26
N PRO A 182 -3.59 2.44 1.80
CA PRO A 182 -3.17 1.28 1.03
C PRO A 182 -4.33 0.45 0.50
N GLY A 183 -5.35 0.18 1.34
CA GLY A 183 -6.52 -0.57 0.92
C GLY A 183 -7.35 0.16 -0.13
N GLN A 184 -7.60 1.46 0.07
CA GLN A 184 -8.34 2.26 -0.91
C GLN A 184 -7.57 2.43 -2.23
N PHE A 185 -6.25 2.60 -2.16
CA PHE A 185 -5.37 2.70 -3.32
C PHE A 185 -5.36 1.40 -4.15
N THR A 186 -5.33 0.26 -3.49
CA THR A 186 -5.41 -1.06 -4.15
C THR A 186 -6.76 -1.25 -4.87
N VAL A 187 -7.86 -0.89 -4.22
CA VAL A 187 -9.20 -0.95 -4.83
C VAL A 187 -9.32 0.09 -5.96
N ALA A 188 -8.69 1.27 -5.82
CA ALA A 188 -8.68 2.29 -6.88
C ALA A 188 -8.06 1.78 -8.19
N LYS A 189 -6.96 1.00 -8.11
CA LYS A 189 -6.40 0.33 -9.29
C LYS A 189 -7.43 -0.56 -9.97
N TYR A 190 -8.11 -1.41 -9.20
CA TYR A 190 -9.15 -2.29 -9.73
C TYR A 190 -10.27 -1.50 -10.40
N ILE A 191 -10.75 -0.42 -9.78
CA ILE A 191 -11.79 0.45 -10.34
C ILE A 191 -11.36 1.01 -11.70
N ILE A 192 -10.14 1.55 -11.80
CA ILE A 192 -9.62 2.11 -13.04
C ILE A 192 -9.48 1.02 -14.12
N GLU A 193 -8.99 -0.16 -13.78
CA GLU A 193 -8.86 -1.27 -14.74
C GLU A 193 -10.21 -1.80 -15.20
N THR A 194 -11.23 -1.78 -14.33
CA THR A 194 -12.56 -2.30 -14.63
C THR A 194 -13.39 -1.33 -15.48
N TYR A 195 -13.37 -0.06 -15.13
CA TYR A 195 -14.27 0.95 -15.74
C TYR A 195 -13.57 1.88 -16.73
N GLY A 196 -12.24 1.92 -16.75
CA GLY A 196 -11.45 2.86 -17.54
C GLY A 196 -11.57 4.29 -17.02
N GLN A 197 -12.72 4.92 -17.20
CA GLN A 197 -13.05 6.24 -16.67
C GLN A 197 -14.30 6.15 -15.76
N PRO A 198 -14.11 5.83 -14.48
CA PRO A 198 -15.22 5.57 -13.57
C PRO A 198 -15.99 6.84 -13.21
N THR A 199 -17.29 6.70 -13.07
CA THR A 199 -18.14 7.76 -12.50
C THR A 199 -17.92 7.86 -10.99
N ALA A 200 -18.26 8.99 -10.41
CA ALA A 200 -18.18 9.20 -8.96
C ALA A 200 -19.01 8.17 -8.18
N GLU A 201 -20.15 7.75 -8.72
CA GLU A 201 -21.02 6.75 -8.10
C GLU A 201 -20.39 5.35 -8.12
N GLN A 202 -19.84 4.91 -9.26
CA GLN A 202 -19.11 3.65 -9.36
C GLN A 202 -17.94 3.60 -8.37
N ILE A 203 -17.19 4.70 -8.24
CA ILE A 203 -16.09 4.76 -7.26
C ILE A 203 -16.61 4.63 -5.83
N ARG A 204 -17.72 5.31 -5.47
CA ARG A 204 -18.30 5.21 -4.13
C ARG A 204 -18.82 3.81 -3.82
N GLU A 205 -19.45 3.17 -4.79
CA GLU A 205 -19.95 1.80 -4.65
C GLU A 205 -18.82 0.81 -4.40
N GLU A 206 -17.79 0.83 -5.23
CA GLU A 206 -16.64 -0.08 -5.10
C GLU A 206 -15.81 0.19 -3.83
N LEU A 207 -15.69 1.46 -3.40
CA LEU A 207 -15.01 1.81 -2.16
C LEU A 207 -15.88 1.67 -0.91
N SER A 208 -17.14 1.25 -1.02
CA SER A 208 -18.07 1.19 0.12
C SER A 208 -17.59 0.32 1.28
N GLY A 209 -16.76 -0.69 1.01
CA GLY A 209 -16.12 -1.55 1.99
C GLY A 209 -14.86 -0.97 2.66
N ASN A 210 -14.38 0.19 2.19
CA ASN A 210 -13.12 0.79 2.66
C ASN A 210 -13.39 1.98 3.58
N ILE A 211 -13.19 1.80 4.89
CA ILE A 211 -13.52 2.80 5.91
C ILE A 211 -12.36 3.78 6.10
N CYS A 212 -12.66 5.08 6.02
CA CYS A 212 -11.75 6.17 6.36
C CYS A 212 -12.22 6.94 7.59
N ARG A 213 -11.44 6.91 8.69
CA ARG A 213 -11.77 7.66 9.92
C ARG A 213 -11.58 9.18 9.77
N CYS A 214 -10.69 9.61 8.88
CA CYS A 214 -10.46 11.03 8.59
C CYS A 214 -11.54 11.65 7.69
N GLY A 215 -12.37 10.84 7.04
CA GLY A 215 -13.47 11.30 6.20
C GLY A 215 -13.03 11.81 4.82
N THR A 216 -11.93 11.31 4.26
CA THR A 216 -11.38 11.76 2.97
C THR A 216 -12.10 11.18 1.74
N TYR A 217 -13.32 10.68 1.88
CA TYR A 217 -14.03 9.95 0.82
C TYR A 217 -14.17 10.71 -0.49
N SER A 218 -14.60 11.99 -0.47
CA SER A 218 -14.70 12.80 -1.68
C SER A 218 -13.35 13.04 -2.35
N ARG A 219 -12.28 13.12 -1.57
CA ARG A 219 -10.92 13.30 -2.08
C ARG A 219 -10.41 12.06 -2.80
N HIS A 220 -10.76 10.86 -2.31
CA HIS A 220 -10.47 9.61 -3.02
C HIS A 220 -11.21 9.57 -4.36
N VAL A 221 -12.48 9.98 -4.40
CA VAL A 221 -13.25 10.02 -5.65
C VAL A 221 -12.59 10.94 -6.67
N ALA A 222 -12.26 12.18 -6.28
CA ALA A 222 -11.60 13.15 -7.17
C ALA A 222 -10.24 12.63 -7.66
N ALA A 223 -9.42 12.07 -6.76
CA ALA A 223 -8.11 11.53 -7.09
C ALA A 223 -8.20 10.38 -8.11
N ILE A 224 -9.16 9.46 -7.92
CA ILE A 224 -9.33 8.31 -8.81
C ILE A 224 -9.81 8.77 -10.19
N GLN A 225 -10.73 9.72 -10.27
CA GLN A 225 -11.23 10.24 -11.55
C GLN A 225 -10.13 10.92 -12.35
N GLU A 226 -9.33 11.78 -11.73
CA GLU A 226 -8.23 12.45 -12.42
C GLU A 226 -7.14 11.47 -12.85
N ALA A 227 -6.76 10.55 -11.97
CA ALA A 227 -5.78 9.51 -12.31
C ALA A 227 -6.26 8.63 -13.46
N ALA A 228 -7.54 8.27 -13.48
CA ALA A 228 -8.13 7.48 -14.55
C ALA A 228 -8.06 8.20 -15.90
N ALA A 229 -8.35 9.50 -15.92
CA ALA A 229 -8.25 10.32 -17.13
C ALA A 229 -6.79 10.39 -17.64
N ALA A 230 -5.84 10.67 -16.75
CA ALA A 230 -4.42 10.75 -17.11
C ALA A 230 -3.88 9.39 -17.63
N ILE A 231 -4.25 8.29 -16.98
CA ILE A 231 -3.85 6.93 -17.40
C ILE A 231 -4.46 6.59 -18.77
N ALA A 232 -5.72 6.95 -19.01
CA ALA A 232 -6.39 6.71 -20.30
C ALA A 232 -5.73 7.47 -21.46
N GLU A 233 -5.19 8.65 -21.17
CA GLU A 233 -4.41 9.46 -22.13
C GLU A 233 -2.96 9.00 -22.27
N GLY A 234 -2.53 8.01 -21.50
CA GLY A 234 -1.16 7.49 -21.52
C GLY A 234 -0.13 8.44 -20.89
N GLN A 235 -0.58 9.31 -19.99
CA GLN A 235 0.31 10.24 -19.29
C GLN A 235 1.10 9.50 -18.19
N GLU A 236 2.38 9.78 -18.08
CA GLU A 236 3.24 9.24 -17.02
C GLU A 236 3.10 10.02 -15.71
N HIS A 237 2.63 11.26 -15.78
CA HIS A 237 2.44 12.17 -14.66
C HIS A 237 1.10 12.88 -14.76
N LEU A 238 0.58 13.35 -13.63
CA LEU A 238 -0.60 14.20 -13.63
C LEU A 238 -0.27 15.61 -14.22
N PRO A 239 -1.21 16.17 -14.97
CA PRO A 239 -1.09 17.56 -15.40
C PRO A 239 -1.15 18.52 -14.21
N GLU A 240 -0.48 19.67 -14.34
CA GLU A 240 -0.68 20.77 -13.41
C GLU A 240 -2.13 21.27 -13.51
N THR A 241 -2.77 21.44 -12.36
CA THR A 241 -4.15 21.91 -12.28
C THR A 241 -4.19 23.18 -11.43
N ASP A 242 -4.90 24.20 -11.92
CA ASP A 242 -5.11 25.42 -11.15
C ASP A 242 -6.07 25.19 -9.95
N ASP A 243 -6.03 26.13 -8.99
CA ASP A 243 -6.81 26.01 -7.74
C ASP A 243 -8.32 25.99 -8.00
N GLU A 244 -8.82 26.64 -9.05
CA GLU A 244 -10.24 26.70 -9.37
C GLU A 244 -10.72 25.33 -9.87
N THR A 245 -10.00 24.72 -10.79
CA THR A 245 -10.26 23.37 -11.30
C THR A 245 -10.13 22.32 -10.18
N PHE A 246 -9.14 22.43 -9.30
CA PHE A 246 -8.97 21.57 -8.15
C PHE A 246 -10.20 21.60 -7.22
N VAL A 247 -10.68 22.79 -6.86
CA VAL A 247 -11.88 22.96 -6.02
C VAL A 247 -13.11 22.44 -6.73
N ALA A 248 -13.26 22.67 -8.04
CA ALA A 248 -14.38 22.18 -8.83
C ALA A 248 -14.43 20.64 -8.83
N ASN A 249 -13.30 19.97 -8.99
CA ASN A 249 -13.21 18.51 -8.96
C ASN A 249 -13.64 17.92 -7.61
N ILE A 250 -13.20 18.53 -6.49
CA ILE A 250 -13.64 18.08 -5.14
C ILE A 250 -15.15 18.29 -4.97
N ASN A 251 -15.69 19.41 -5.41
CA ASN A 251 -17.12 19.70 -5.31
C ASN A 251 -17.96 18.70 -6.14
N ALA A 252 -17.54 18.40 -7.36
CA ALA A 252 -18.15 17.38 -8.21
C ALA A 252 -18.13 16.00 -7.56
N ALA A 253 -16.98 15.62 -6.99
CA ALA A 253 -16.80 14.36 -6.28
C ALA A 253 -17.64 14.26 -4.98
N THR A 254 -18.10 15.39 -4.44
CA THR A 254 -18.93 15.45 -3.23
C THR A 254 -20.43 15.45 -3.57
N ALA A 255 -20.80 15.95 -4.75
CA ALA A 255 -22.17 15.98 -5.19
C ALA A 255 -22.75 14.56 -5.29
N ARG A 256 -23.96 14.37 -4.77
CA ARG A 256 -24.74 13.15 -5.00
C ARG A 256 -25.63 13.40 -6.19
N GLU A 257 -25.73 12.45 -7.08
CA GLU A 257 -26.76 12.47 -8.10
C GLU A 257 -28.12 12.47 -7.40
N ALA A 258 -28.97 13.47 -7.72
CA ALA A 258 -30.26 13.67 -7.10
C ALA A 258 -31.31 12.72 -7.67
#